data_6c5a2a3eb4219fdcedb68699add735bc
#
_entry.id   6c5a2a3eb4219fdcedb68699add735bc
#
_cell.length_a   1.000
_cell.length_b   1.000
_cell.length_c   1.000
_cell.angle_alpha   90.00
_cell.angle_beta   90.00
_cell.angle_gamma   90.00
#
_symmetry.space_group_name_H-M   'P 1'
#
loop_
_entity.id
_entity.type
_entity.pdbx_description
1 polymer ?
#
loop_
_entity_poly.entity_id
_entity_poly.type
_entity_poly.pdbx_seq_one_letter_code
_entity_poly.pdbx_strand_id
1 'polypeptide(L)'
;RIEALLKPTLDEYTKQTGVKINLLTDRGGSLAERLAAEGASSPADVLITVDMGNLHNAAERGLLQKVDSPTLNANVPDNFRDPGNRWWGLSQRERTIFYAADRVKPEQLSTYEDLADPKWKGKLCLRTSKQTYTQSLVAMMIAKHGVDKAEQITKGWVNNLAGDVFTNDASLLKAIAAGQCDVGIANTY
;
A
#
# COMPACT_ATOMS: atom_id res chain seq x y z
N ARG A 1 -7.44 7.94 3.64
CA ARG A 1 -8.33 7.94 2.45
C ARG A 1 -8.76 9.36 2.14
N ILE A 2 -9.10 9.64 0.87
CA ILE A 2 -9.65 10.94 0.48
C ILE A 2 -11.13 10.95 0.89
N GLU A 3 -11.53 11.91 1.71
CA GLU A 3 -12.89 12.05 2.22
C GLU A 3 -13.95 12.01 1.11
N ALA A 4 -13.72 12.75 0.02
CA ALA A 4 -14.62 12.79 -1.12
C ALA A 4 -14.94 11.42 -1.75
N LEU A 5 -14.06 10.42 -1.60
CA LEU A 5 -14.30 9.05 -2.10
C LEU A 5 -15.11 8.19 -1.12
N LEU A 6 -15.04 8.47 0.18
CA LEU A 6 -15.74 7.70 1.19
C LEU A 6 -17.13 8.30 1.50
N LYS A 7 -17.23 9.61 1.46
CA LYS A 7 -18.41 10.34 1.88
C LYS A 7 -19.73 9.84 1.26
N PRO A 8 -19.85 9.58 -0.05
CA PRO A 8 -21.10 9.09 -0.62
C PRO A 8 -21.57 7.76 0.00
N THR A 9 -20.65 6.83 0.24
CA THR A 9 -20.98 5.53 0.86
C THR A 9 -21.38 5.68 2.33
N LEU A 10 -20.69 6.57 3.05
CA LEU A 10 -20.99 6.84 4.46
C LEU A 10 -22.32 7.58 4.62
N ASP A 11 -22.63 8.54 3.73
CA ASP A 11 -23.89 9.27 3.71
C ASP A 11 -25.08 8.31 3.43
N GLU A 12 -24.91 7.37 2.49
CA GLU A 12 -25.94 6.36 2.18
C GLU A 12 -26.16 5.41 3.37
N TYR A 13 -25.09 4.98 4.03
CA TYR A 13 -25.22 4.19 5.26
C TYR A 13 -25.98 4.94 6.35
N THR A 14 -25.63 6.22 6.57
CA THR A 14 -26.34 7.07 7.54
C THR A 14 -27.83 7.19 7.19
N LYS A 15 -28.16 7.37 5.91
CA LYS A 15 -29.54 7.46 5.43
C LYS A 15 -30.33 6.17 5.68
N GLN A 16 -29.70 5.01 5.47
CA GLN A 16 -30.35 3.71 5.65
C GLN A 16 -30.51 3.31 7.11
N THR A 17 -29.55 3.67 7.97
CA THR A 17 -29.49 3.17 9.35
C THR A 17 -29.81 4.20 10.42
N GLY A 18 -29.79 5.49 10.08
CA GLY A 18 -29.88 6.60 11.05
C GLY A 18 -28.60 6.82 11.86
N VAL A 19 -27.55 6.02 11.65
CA VAL A 19 -26.28 6.13 12.39
C VAL A 19 -25.50 7.34 11.88
N LYS A 20 -25.21 8.30 12.76
CA LYS A 20 -24.36 9.45 12.44
C LYS A 20 -22.90 9.03 12.43
N ILE A 21 -22.20 9.30 11.33
CA ILE A 21 -20.77 9.02 11.17
C ILE A 21 -19.97 10.31 11.34
N ASN A 22 -19.01 10.29 12.27
CA ASN A 22 -18.02 11.35 12.44
C ASN A 22 -16.71 10.89 11.80
N LEU A 23 -16.39 11.43 10.62
CA LEU A 23 -15.21 11.04 9.86
C LEU A 23 -14.02 11.94 10.22
N LEU A 24 -12.93 11.31 10.67
CA LEU A 24 -11.63 11.96 10.82
C LEU A 24 -10.68 11.40 9.75
N THR A 25 -10.01 12.27 9.01
CA THR A 25 -9.04 11.89 7.99
C THR A 25 -7.66 12.43 8.30
N ASP A 26 -6.64 11.59 8.13
CA ASP A 26 -5.23 11.96 8.26
C ASP A 26 -4.35 11.01 7.41
N ARG A 27 -3.06 11.26 7.40
CA ARG A 27 -2.06 10.41 6.73
C ARG A 27 -1.90 9.08 7.46
N GLY A 28 -1.70 8.00 6.69
CA GLY A 28 -1.78 6.59 7.13
C GLY A 28 -1.29 6.22 8.53
N GLY A 29 -0.05 6.54 8.90
CA GLY A 29 0.49 6.20 10.22
C GLY A 29 -0.07 7.06 11.37
N SER A 30 -0.46 8.31 11.10
CA SER A 30 -0.90 9.26 12.14
C SER A 30 -2.16 8.81 12.89
N LEU A 31 -3.09 8.13 12.20
CA LEU A 31 -4.32 7.64 12.82
C LEU A 31 -4.05 6.51 13.83
N ALA A 32 -3.12 5.60 13.52
CA ALA A 32 -2.75 4.54 14.45
C ALA A 32 -2.01 5.10 15.68
N GLU A 33 -1.13 6.10 15.48
CA GLU A 33 -0.47 6.78 16.60
C GLU A 33 -1.47 7.53 17.48
N ARG A 34 -2.47 8.17 16.88
CA ARG A 34 -3.54 8.82 17.61
C ARG A 34 -4.35 7.83 18.45
N LEU A 35 -4.76 6.69 17.86
CA LEU A 35 -5.44 5.61 18.60
C LEU A 35 -4.60 5.14 19.80
N ALA A 36 -3.30 4.95 19.59
CA ALA A 36 -2.39 4.55 20.67
C ALA A 36 -2.29 5.61 21.79
N ALA A 37 -2.24 6.89 21.44
CA ALA A 37 -2.18 7.98 22.39
C ALA A 37 -3.49 8.18 23.18
N GLU A 38 -4.63 8.02 22.53
CA GLU A 38 -5.96 8.12 23.14
C GLU A 38 -6.30 6.90 24.01
N GLY A 39 -5.76 5.72 23.66
CA GLY A 39 -5.94 4.47 24.40
C GLY A 39 -7.43 4.13 24.61
N ALA A 40 -7.77 3.73 25.82
CA ALA A 40 -9.15 3.38 26.20
C ALA A 40 -10.15 4.55 26.14
N SER A 41 -9.67 5.78 26.03
CA SER A 41 -10.50 6.98 25.90
C SER A 41 -10.75 7.39 24.45
N SER A 42 -10.27 6.62 23.48
CA SER A 42 -10.49 6.94 22.07
C SER A 42 -11.97 6.88 21.71
N PRO A 43 -12.50 7.91 21.03
CA PRO A 43 -13.88 7.89 20.51
C PRO A 43 -14.02 7.14 19.19
N ALA A 44 -12.94 6.53 18.69
CA ALA A 44 -12.92 5.89 17.37
C ALA A 44 -13.46 4.45 17.46
N ASP A 45 -14.51 4.15 16.68
CA ASP A 45 -15.08 2.81 16.54
C ASP A 45 -14.42 2.01 15.40
N VAL A 46 -13.98 2.67 14.34
CA VAL A 46 -13.47 2.01 13.12
C VAL A 46 -12.23 2.72 12.60
N LEU A 47 -11.17 1.95 12.33
CA LEU A 47 -9.98 2.40 11.62
C LEU A 47 -10.01 1.93 10.17
N ILE A 48 -10.01 2.86 9.22
CA ILE A 48 -9.88 2.58 7.78
C ILE A 48 -8.51 3.10 7.30
N THR A 49 -7.66 2.20 6.85
CA THR A 49 -6.33 2.56 6.35
C THR A 49 -6.02 1.89 5.01
N VAL A 50 -4.87 2.18 4.46
CA VAL A 50 -4.32 1.54 3.27
C VAL A 50 -3.28 0.52 3.67
N ASP A 51 -3.14 -0.55 2.88
CA ASP A 51 -2.13 -1.60 3.07
C ASP A 51 -2.32 -2.47 4.33
N MET A 52 -2.17 -3.77 4.16
CA MET A 52 -2.30 -4.74 5.26
C MET A 52 -1.23 -4.53 6.34
N GLY A 53 -0.05 -4.04 5.98
CA GLY A 53 1.02 -3.76 6.94
C GLY A 53 0.62 -2.75 8.01
N ASN A 54 -0.17 -1.73 7.67
CA ASN A 54 -0.70 -0.78 8.65
C ASN A 54 -1.72 -1.43 9.59
N LEU A 55 -2.60 -2.30 9.07
CA LEU A 55 -3.60 -3.02 9.86
C LEU A 55 -2.95 -4.06 10.78
N HIS A 56 -1.98 -4.81 10.25
CA HIS A 56 -1.21 -5.77 11.03
C HIS A 56 -0.48 -5.06 12.18
N ASN A 57 0.22 -3.97 11.92
CA ASN A 57 0.89 -3.18 12.96
C ASN A 57 -0.08 -2.68 14.04
N ALA A 58 -1.25 -2.17 13.65
CA ALA A 58 -2.27 -1.74 14.60
C ALA A 58 -2.79 -2.91 15.46
N ALA A 59 -2.99 -4.08 14.86
CA ALA A 59 -3.41 -5.29 15.56
C ALA A 59 -2.36 -5.80 16.57
N GLU A 60 -1.09 -5.86 16.17
CA GLU A 60 0.01 -6.28 17.06
C GLU A 60 0.25 -5.32 18.24
N ARG A 61 -0.10 -4.06 18.07
CA ARG A 61 -0.06 -3.04 19.13
C ARG A 61 -1.30 -3.07 20.04
N GLY A 62 -2.23 -4.00 19.82
CA GLY A 62 -3.46 -4.13 20.61
C GLY A 62 -4.47 -3.00 20.37
N LEU A 63 -4.39 -2.27 19.27
CA LEU A 63 -5.29 -1.16 18.94
C LEU A 63 -6.60 -1.63 18.30
N LEU A 64 -6.68 -2.88 17.89
CA LEU A 64 -7.84 -3.47 17.24
C LEU A 64 -8.38 -4.64 18.07
N GLN A 65 -9.69 -4.68 18.27
CA GLN A 65 -10.35 -5.78 18.94
C GLN A 65 -10.82 -6.85 17.96
N LYS A 66 -10.99 -8.07 18.46
CA LYS A 66 -11.62 -9.16 17.70
C LYS A 66 -13.09 -8.85 17.47
N VAL A 67 -13.53 -9.02 16.22
CA VAL A 67 -14.93 -8.90 15.82
C VAL A 67 -15.37 -10.22 15.18
N ASP A 68 -16.44 -10.80 15.64
CA ASP A 68 -17.06 -11.96 15.00
C ASP A 68 -18.23 -11.49 14.13
N SER A 69 -17.98 -11.50 12.82
CA SER A 69 -18.96 -11.03 11.82
C SER A 69 -19.11 -12.07 10.70
N PRO A 70 -20.20 -12.84 10.71
CA PRO A 70 -20.48 -13.80 9.63
C PRO A 70 -20.49 -13.13 8.25
N THR A 71 -21.00 -11.90 8.17
CA THR A 71 -21.04 -11.12 6.90
C THR A 71 -19.63 -10.81 6.38
N LEU A 72 -18.73 -10.32 7.24
CA LEU A 72 -17.35 -10.03 6.85
C LEU A 72 -16.61 -11.33 6.48
N ASN A 73 -16.80 -12.38 7.26
CA ASN A 73 -16.15 -13.67 7.03
C ASN A 73 -16.62 -14.34 5.73
N ALA A 74 -17.89 -14.16 5.35
CA ALA A 74 -18.42 -14.68 4.08
C ALA A 74 -17.96 -13.89 2.86
N ASN A 75 -17.73 -12.58 3.00
CA ASN A 75 -17.44 -11.69 1.89
C ASN A 75 -15.93 -11.37 1.69
N VAL A 76 -15.09 -11.61 2.70
CA VAL A 76 -13.66 -11.35 2.63
C VAL A 76 -12.89 -12.67 2.71
N PRO A 77 -12.16 -13.07 1.65
CA PRO A 77 -11.36 -14.30 1.65
C PRO A 77 -10.32 -14.34 2.78
N ASP A 78 -9.98 -15.54 3.25
CA ASP A 78 -9.08 -15.75 4.40
C ASP A 78 -7.71 -15.09 4.23
N ASN A 79 -7.17 -15.05 3.01
CA ASN A 79 -5.90 -14.42 2.70
C ASN A 79 -5.94 -12.88 2.70
N PHE A 80 -7.12 -12.28 2.84
CA PHE A 80 -7.31 -10.82 2.93
C PHE A 80 -7.85 -10.37 4.29
N ARG A 81 -7.77 -11.21 5.32
CA ARG A 81 -8.19 -10.86 6.68
C ARG A 81 -7.19 -11.38 7.73
N ASP A 82 -7.24 -10.78 8.89
CA ASP A 82 -6.49 -11.26 10.05
C ASP A 82 -6.99 -12.63 10.51
N PRO A 83 -6.12 -13.63 10.74
CA PRO A 83 -6.52 -14.91 11.32
C PRO A 83 -7.22 -14.78 12.68
N GLY A 84 -6.95 -13.70 13.44
CA GLY A 84 -7.60 -13.38 14.70
C GLY A 84 -8.89 -12.57 14.57
N ASN A 85 -9.36 -12.27 13.34
CA ASN A 85 -10.56 -11.48 13.07
C ASN A 85 -10.51 -10.07 13.67
N ARG A 86 -9.37 -9.40 13.59
CA ARG A 86 -9.18 -8.03 14.07
C ARG A 86 -9.23 -6.99 12.93
N TRP A 87 -9.07 -7.41 11.66
CA TRP A 87 -9.16 -6.57 10.46
C TRP A 87 -9.53 -7.36 9.21
N TRP A 88 -10.05 -6.63 8.19
CA TRP A 88 -10.47 -7.17 6.89
C TRP A 88 -10.03 -6.25 5.76
N GLY A 89 -9.58 -6.83 4.65
CA GLY A 89 -9.27 -6.12 3.40
C GLY A 89 -10.52 -5.93 2.55
N LEU A 90 -11.05 -4.72 2.49
CA LEU A 90 -12.29 -4.40 1.76
C LEU A 90 -12.07 -4.06 0.29
N SER A 91 -10.84 -3.78 -0.12
CA SER A 91 -10.49 -3.48 -1.51
C SER A 91 -9.06 -3.89 -1.79
N GLN A 92 -8.81 -4.35 -3.01
CA GLN A 92 -7.48 -4.76 -3.47
C GLN A 92 -6.95 -3.75 -4.49
N ARG A 93 -5.64 -3.54 -4.47
CA ARG A 93 -4.86 -2.86 -5.49
C ARG A 93 -3.59 -3.64 -5.73
N GLU A 94 -3.20 -3.72 -6.96
CA GLU A 94 -1.94 -4.35 -7.32
C GLU A 94 -0.84 -3.30 -7.42
N ARG A 95 0.36 -3.68 -7.07
CA ARG A 95 1.54 -2.92 -7.36
C ARG A 95 2.17 -3.54 -8.59
N THR A 96 2.40 -2.74 -9.64
CA THR A 96 2.87 -3.27 -10.91
C THR A 96 3.99 -2.43 -11.50
N ILE A 97 4.62 -2.95 -12.54
CA ILE A 97 5.63 -2.24 -13.30
C ILE A 97 4.93 -1.38 -14.35
N PHE A 98 5.17 -0.08 -14.31
CA PHE A 98 4.81 0.89 -15.35
C PHE A 98 6.03 1.18 -16.22
N TYR A 99 5.79 1.39 -17.49
CA TYR A 99 6.86 1.69 -18.45
C TYR A 99 6.42 2.69 -19.51
N ALA A 100 7.38 3.39 -20.08
CA ALA A 100 7.16 4.28 -21.21
C ALA A 100 7.06 3.47 -22.50
N ALA A 101 5.87 3.36 -23.07
CA ALA A 101 5.59 2.49 -24.23
C ALA A 101 6.32 2.90 -25.52
N ASP A 102 6.78 4.15 -25.58
CA ASP A 102 7.61 4.70 -26.68
C ASP A 102 9.10 4.36 -26.55
N ARG A 103 9.58 3.97 -25.35
CA ARG A 103 11.00 3.72 -25.04
C ARG A 103 11.31 2.30 -24.58
N VAL A 104 10.32 1.58 -24.06
CA VAL A 104 10.47 0.22 -23.52
C VAL A 104 9.47 -0.72 -24.18
N LYS A 105 9.94 -1.86 -24.65
CA LYS A 105 9.09 -2.92 -25.19
C LYS A 105 8.62 -3.84 -24.06
N PRO A 106 7.35 -4.28 -24.03
CA PRO A 106 6.82 -5.16 -22.98
C PRO A 106 7.67 -6.43 -22.76
N GLU A 107 8.24 -6.98 -23.81
CA GLU A 107 9.04 -8.20 -23.78
C GLU A 107 10.36 -8.05 -22.99
N GLN A 108 10.76 -6.80 -22.69
CA GLN A 108 11.93 -6.51 -21.86
C GLN A 108 11.62 -6.58 -20.36
N LEU A 109 10.34 -6.67 -20.00
CA LEU A 109 9.84 -6.66 -18.62
C LEU A 109 9.14 -7.98 -18.32
N SER A 110 9.39 -8.54 -17.14
CA SER A 110 8.72 -9.75 -16.66
C SER A 110 8.41 -9.65 -15.17
N THR A 111 9.43 -9.53 -14.34
CA THR A 111 9.30 -9.61 -12.88
C THR A 111 9.92 -8.39 -12.18
N TYR A 112 9.67 -8.25 -10.90
CA TYR A 112 10.34 -7.21 -10.10
C TYR A 112 11.85 -7.44 -10.03
N GLU A 113 12.28 -8.71 -10.04
CA GLU A 113 13.68 -9.12 -10.01
C GLU A 113 14.44 -8.59 -11.22
N ASP A 114 13.81 -8.57 -12.38
CA ASP A 114 14.40 -8.10 -13.64
C ASP A 114 14.77 -6.60 -13.61
N LEU A 115 14.11 -5.82 -12.75
CA LEU A 115 14.45 -4.41 -12.57
C LEU A 115 15.82 -4.20 -11.87
N ALA A 116 16.41 -5.26 -11.33
CA ALA A 116 17.79 -5.25 -10.82
C ALA A 116 18.86 -5.43 -11.91
N ASP A 117 18.47 -5.80 -13.15
CA ASP A 117 19.38 -5.96 -14.27
C ASP A 117 20.05 -4.62 -14.60
N PRO A 118 21.37 -4.58 -14.82
CA PRO A 118 22.10 -3.35 -15.21
C PRO A 118 21.60 -2.65 -16.48
N LYS A 119 20.84 -3.33 -17.35
CA LYS A 119 20.18 -2.70 -18.51
C LYS A 119 19.24 -1.55 -18.12
N TRP A 120 18.76 -1.52 -16.87
CA TRP A 120 17.91 -0.48 -16.32
C TRP A 120 18.67 0.65 -15.62
N LYS A 121 19.99 0.65 -15.66
CA LYS A 121 20.81 1.69 -15.00
C LYS A 121 20.43 3.09 -15.49
N GLY A 122 20.08 3.96 -14.54
CA GLY A 122 19.62 5.33 -14.81
C GLY A 122 18.21 5.42 -15.43
N LYS A 123 17.40 4.35 -15.37
CA LYS A 123 16.10 4.27 -16.03
C LYS A 123 14.95 3.90 -15.08
N LEU A 124 15.24 3.55 -13.83
CA LEU A 124 14.25 3.09 -12.86
C LEU A 124 13.82 4.23 -11.95
N CYS A 125 12.50 4.40 -11.78
CA CYS A 125 11.89 5.27 -10.79
C CYS A 125 11.22 4.44 -9.69
N LEU A 126 11.52 4.76 -8.44
CA LEU A 126 10.91 4.11 -7.26
C LEU A 126 10.34 5.11 -6.28
N ARG A 127 9.42 4.65 -5.44
CA ARG A 127 9.00 5.37 -4.25
C ARG A 127 9.98 5.16 -3.11
N THR A 128 10.02 6.15 -2.21
CA THR A 128 10.84 6.07 -0.99
C THR A 128 10.48 4.85 -0.14
N SER A 129 11.50 4.23 0.47
CA SER A 129 11.35 3.11 1.41
C SER A 129 10.63 3.48 2.72
N LYS A 130 10.42 4.77 2.99
CA LYS A 130 9.61 5.25 4.12
C LYS A 130 8.11 5.02 3.92
N GLN A 131 7.67 4.63 2.73
CA GLN A 131 6.27 4.38 2.41
C GLN A 131 5.92 2.90 2.58
N THR A 132 4.80 2.63 3.25
CA THR A 132 4.31 1.28 3.54
C THR A 132 4.24 0.41 2.28
N TYR A 133 3.79 0.95 1.15
CA TYR A 133 3.72 0.18 -0.10
C TYR A 133 5.08 -0.35 -0.59
N THR A 134 6.16 0.42 -0.41
CA THR A 134 7.51 -0.04 -0.75
C THR A 134 7.99 -1.08 0.26
N GLN A 135 7.68 -0.89 1.54
CA GLN A 135 8.00 -1.85 2.60
C GLN A 135 7.29 -3.17 2.38
N SER A 136 5.99 -3.17 2.06
CA SER A 136 5.21 -4.38 1.76
C SER A 136 5.74 -5.10 0.53
N LEU A 137 6.17 -4.39 -0.52
CA LEU A 137 6.80 -5.00 -1.68
C LEU A 137 8.11 -5.72 -1.29
N VAL A 138 8.98 -5.06 -0.52
CA VAL A 138 10.24 -5.67 -0.07
C VAL A 138 9.97 -6.84 0.88
N ALA A 139 8.98 -6.76 1.77
CA ALA A 139 8.57 -7.86 2.63
C ALA A 139 8.10 -9.08 1.82
N MET A 140 7.34 -8.86 0.75
CA MET A 140 6.95 -9.93 -0.18
C MET A 140 8.18 -10.55 -0.86
N MET A 141 9.15 -9.73 -1.29
CA MET A 141 10.40 -10.25 -1.88
C MET A 141 11.19 -11.09 -0.87
N ILE A 142 11.24 -10.67 0.40
CA ILE A 142 11.88 -11.45 1.47
C ILE A 142 11.16 -12.79 1.68
N ALA A 143 9.83 -12.78 1.74
CA ALA A 143 9.03 -13.99 1.91
C ALA A 143 9.22 -14.98 0.74
N LYS A 144 9.37 -14.46 -0.48
CA LYS A 144 9.53 -15.26 -1.70
C LYS A 144 10.96 -15.82 -1.88
N HIS A 145 11.97 -15.02 -1.56
CA HIS A 145 13.37 -15.31 -1.94
C HIS A 145 14.35 -15.45 -0.77
N GLY A 146 13.90 -15.14 0.45
CA GLY A 146 14.79 -14.99 1.61
C GLY A 146 15.47 -13.61 1.65
N VAL A 147 16.05 -13.28 2.81
CA VAL A 147 16.61 -11.95 3.10
C VAL A 147 17.76 -11.61 2.14
N ASP A 148 18.74 -12.49 2.00
CA ASP A 148 19.96 -12.22 1.22
C ASP A 148 19.66 -11.94 -0.26
N LYS A 149 18.75 -12.72 -0.85
CA LYS A 149 18.37 -12.53 -2.26
C LYS A 149 17.53 -11.27 -2.45
N ALA A 150 16.60 -10.99 -1.53
CA ALA A 150 15.81 -9.76 -1.55
C ALA A 150 16.70 -8.52 -1.41
N GLU A 151 17.73 -8.58 -0.56
CA GLU A 151 18.72 -7.51 -0.42
C GLU A 151 19.51 -7.29 -1.73
N GLN A 152 19.97 -8.37 -2.39
CA GLN A 152 20.64 -8.27 -3.68
C GLN A 152 19.77 -7.60 -4.73
N ILE A 153 18.49 -7.99 -4.84
CA ILE A 153 17.54 -7.42 -5.78
C ILE A 153 17.30 -5.93 -5.48
N THR A 154 17.06 -5.58 -4.23
CA THR A 154 16.81 -4.18 -3.85
C THR A 154 18.05 -3.30 -4.02
N LYS A 155 19.25 -3.81 -3.78
CA LYS A 155 20.51 -3.12 -4.14
C LYS A 155 20.60 -2.89 -5.64
N GLY A 156 20.22 -3.86 -6.46
CA GLY A 156 20.14 -3.72 -7.91
C GLY A 156 19.17 -2.61 -8.32
N TRP A 157 17.98 -2.56 -7.73
CA TRP A 157 17.05 -1.47 -7.98
C TRP A 157 17.64 -0.09 -7.63
N VAL A 158 18.30 0.03 -6.47
CA VAL A 158 18.94 1.29 -6.06
C VAL A 158 20.02 1.71 -7.04
N ASN A 159 20.85 0.77 -7.53
CA ASN A 159 21.89 1.04 -8.53
C ASN A 159 21.32 1.49 -9.89
N ASN A 160 20.08 1.15 -10.18
CA ASN A 160 19.40 1.45 -11.44
C ASN A 160 18.52 2.71 -11.37
N LEU A 161 18.45 3.38 -10.22
CA LEU A 161 17.66 4.61 -10.09
C LEU A 161 18.11 5.69 -11.07
N ALA A 162 17.13 6.35 -11.70
CA ALA A 162 17.34 7.48 -12.58
C ALA A 162 17.64 8.78 -11.81
N GLY A 163 17.28 8.84 -10.53
CA GLY A 163 17.45 10.01 -9.67
C GLY A 163 16.84 9.76 -8.30
N ASP A 164 16.39 10.81 -7.64
CA ASP A 164 15.78 10.74 -6.31
C ASP A 164 14.49 9.94 -6.30
N VAL A 165 14.20 9.31 -5.16
CA VAL A 165 12.97 8.52 -4.96
C VAL A 165 11.76 9.42 -4.72
N PHE A 166 10.59 8.98 -5.17
CA PHE A 166 9.34 9.73 -5.11
C PHE A 166 8.56 9.47 -3.83
N THR A 167 7.77 10.46 -3.39
CA THR A 167 6.90 10.34 -2.21
C THR A 167 5.52 9.77 -2.55
N ASN A 168 5.10 9.80 -3.82
CA ASN A 168 3.80 9.30 -4.27
C ASN A 168 3.87 8.75 -5.70
N ASP A 169 2.89 7.91 -6.07
CA ASP A 169 2.83 7.26 -7.37
C ASP A 169 2.54 8.25 -8.51
N ALA A 170 1.72 9.28 -8.27
CA ALA A 170 1.39 10.26 -9.31
C ALA A 170 2.63 11.02 -9.80
N SER A 171 3.50 11.44 -8.88
CA SER A 171 4.76 12.10 -9.25
C SER A 171 5.71 11.15 -9.99
N LEU A 172 5.77 9.87 -9.58
CA LEU A 172 6.56 8.84 -10.24
C LEU A 172 6.05 8.62 -11.69
N LEU A 173 4.75 8.47 -11.88
CA LEU A 173 4.16 8.26 -13.22
C LEU A 173 4.36 9.49 -14.13
N LYS A 174 4.27 10.71 -13.58
CA LYS A 174 4.62 11.93 -14.31
C LYS A 174 6.08 11.97 -14.72
N ALA A 175 6.99 11.47 -13.89
CA ALA A 175 8.42 11.38 -14.23
C ALA A 175 8.67 10.40 -15.38
N ILE A 176 7.99 9.24 -15.41
CA ILE A 176 8.05 8.32 -16.56
C ILE A 176 7.53 9.02 -17.82
N ALA A 177 6.37 9.66 -17.75
CA ALA A 177 5.80 10.37 -18.90
C ALA A 177 6.67 11.52 -19.40
N ALA A 178 7.41 12.19 -18.51
CA ALA A 178 8.34 13.28 -18.85
C ALA A 178 9.74 12.78 -19.31
N GLY A 179 9.97 11.46 -19.36
CA GLY A 179 11.26 10.91 -19.80
C GLY A 179 12.40 10.99 -18.77
N GLN A 180 12.08 11.25 -17.50
CA GLN A 180 13.08 11.22 -16.43
C GLN A 180 13.51 9.81 -16.06
N CYS A 181 12.66 8.82 -16.29
CA CYS A 181 12.93 7.39 -16.20
C CYS A 181 12.06 6.63 -17.20
N ASP A 182 12.42 5.39 -17.50
CA ASP A 182 11.70 4.58 -18.48
C ASP A 182 10.74 3.59 -17.85
N VAL A 183 11.05 3.12 -16.62
CA VAL A 183 10.27 2.14 -15.86
C VAL A 183 10.11 2.56 -14.40
N GLY A 184 9.08 2.07 -13.76
CA GLY A 184 8.87 2.31 -12.33
C GLY A 184 7.80 1.40 -11.74
N ILE A 185 7.74 1.35 -10.40
CA ILE A 185 6.77 0.53 -9.68
C ILE A 185 5.73 1.44 -9.01
N ALA A 186 4.47 1.29 -9.38
CA ALA A 186 3.35 2.06 -8.83
C ALA A 186 2.11 1.18 -8.61
N ASN A 187 1.12 1.68 -7.90
CA ASN A 187 -0.16 0.98 -7.73
C ASN A 187 -1.06 1.16 -8.95
N THR A 188 -1.89 0.14 -9.21
CA THR A 188 -2.98 0.19 -10.20
C THR A 188 -4.19 0.93 -9.62
N TYR A 189 -4.52 2.11 -10.10
CA TYR A 189 -5.77 2.86 -9.84
C TYR A 189 -6.03 4.00 -10.81
#